data_b1c6094e5c92ef22fdecb7beaae58d73
#
_entry.id   b1c6094e5c92ef22fdecb7beaae58d73
#
_cell.length_a   1.000
_cell.length_b   1.000
_cell.length_c   1.000
_cell.angle_alpha   90.00
_cell.angle_beta   90.00
_cell.angle_gamma   90.00
#
_symmetry.space_group_name_H-M   'P 1'
#
loop_
_entity.id
_entity.type
_entity.pdbx_description
1 polymer ?
#
loop_
_entity_poly.entity_id
_entity_poly.type
_entity_poly.pdbx_seq_one_letter_code
_entity_poly.pdbx_strand_id
1 'polypeptide(L)'
;MPNETTLQAVRLEDLELVGATQADSAMDTRVNFPFSPEFPATTGIELEGGHNVVYFELDPGTELGTHTDSPEELIVCLAGSAVEVWIGEARGTIRAGELTVIPPMVPHGFRNGGPETARFLGFFSDRTTVTEFESPVEPLGVAVLRT
;
A
#
# COMPACT_ATOMS: atom_id res chain seq x y z
N MET A 1 -2.75 -18.20 34.84
CA MET A 1 -1.82 -17.13 34.49
C MET A 1 -2.48 -16.10 33.64
N PRO A 2 -2.56 -14.90 34.09
CA PRO A 2 -3.00 -13.83 33.19
C PRO A 2 -1.99 -13.66 32.05
N ASN A 3 -2.48 -13.40 30.85
CA ASN A 3 -1.63 -13.05 29.74
C ASN A 3 -1.08 -11.64 29.97
N GLU A 4 0.21 -11.52 29.87
CA GLU A 4 0.82 -10.20 29.87
C GLU A 4 0.73 -9.61 28.48
N THR A 5 0.11 -8.45 28.39
CA THR A 5 0.05 -7.69 27.14
C THR A 5 1.01 -6.51 27.25
N THR A 6 1.97 -6.45 26.35
CA THR A 6 2.87 -5.32 26.25
C THR A 6 2.38 -4.40 25.15
N LEU A 7 2.58 -3.09 25.34
CA LEU A 7 2.32 -2.13 24.28
C LEU A 7 3.34 -2.32 23.16
N GLN A 8 2.84 -2.61 21.96
CA GLN A 8 3.64 -2.64 20.76
C GLN A 8 3.23 -1.47 19.88
N ALA A 9 4.17 -0.62 19.55
CA ALA A 9 3.91 0.53 18.70
C ALA A 9 4.93 0.53 17.56
N VAL A 10 4.44 0.76 16.36
CA VAL A 10 5.26 0.90 15.16
C VAL A 10 5.14 2.34 14.70
N ARG A 11 6.28 3.02 14.60
CA ARG A 11 6.33 4.37 14.07
C ARG A 11 6.47 4.28 12.55
N LEU A 12 5.53 4.87 11.82
CA LEU A 12 5.52 4.77 10.36
C LEU A 12 6.80 5.32 9.73
N GLU A 13 7.36 6.39 10.31
CA GLU A 13 8.60 6.99 9.80
C GLU A 13 9.85 6.11 10.02
N ASP A 14 9.77 5.10 10.89
CA ASP A 14 10.87 4.18 11.16
C ASP A 14 10.76 2.88 10.34
N LEU A 15 9.71 2.72 9.54
CA LEU A 15 9.57 1.54 8.70
C LEU A 15 10.64 1.53 7.60
N GLU A 16 11.23 0.36 7.38
CA GLU A 16 12.12 0.15 6.24
C GLU A 16 11.28 0.00 4.97
N LEU A 17 11.35 0.98 4.08
CA LEU A 17 10.55 0.98 2.86
C LEU A 17 11.32 0.34 1.72
N VAL A 18 10.62 -0.51 0.97
CA VAL A 18 11.15 -1.19 -0.21
C VAL A 18 10.65 -0.46 -1.45
N GLY A 19 11.58 -0.08 -2.33
CA GLY A 19 11.24 0.57 -3.59
C GLY A 19 10.64 -0.42 -4.59
N ALA A 20 9.64 0.02 -5.34
CA ALA A 20 9.00 -0.74 -6.39
C ALA A 20 8.79 0.15 -7.61
N THR A 21 9.35 -0.28 -8.75
CA THR A 21 9.28 0.45 -10.02
C THR A 21 8.80 -0.47 -11.13
N GLN A 22 8.34 0.11 -12.23
CA GLN A 22 8.05 -0.60 -13.47
C GLN A 22 8.77 0.07 -14.62
N ALA A 23 9.27 -0.73 -15.55
CA ALA A 23 9.91 -0.22 -16.76
C ALA A 23 8.93 0.63 -17.58
N ASP A 24 9.43 1.71 -18.17
CA ASP A 24 8.68 2.60 -19.06
C ASP A 24 7.40 3.19 -18.42
N SER A 25 7.41 3.39 -17.11
CA SER A 25 6.29 4.00 -16.39
C SER A 25 6.78 4.98 -15.33
N ALA A 26 5.86 5.75 -14.76
CA ALA A 26 6.14 6.66 -13.65
C ALA A 26 6.03 5.97 -12.29
N MET A 27 5.90 4.65 -12.25
CA MET A 27 5.81 3.90 -11.00
C MET A 27 7.12 3.96 -10.23
N ASP A 28 7.06 4.54 -9.04
CA ASP A 28 8.17 4.62 -8.10
C ASP A 28 7.58 4.74 -6.70
N THR A 29 7.17 3.62 -6.17
CA THR A 29 6.48 3.51 -4.89
C THR A 29 7.45 2.97 -3.85
N ARG A 30 7.41 3.53 -2.65
CA ARG A 30 8.10 2.96 -1.49
C ARG A 30 7.06 2.34 -0.57
N VAL A 31 7.25 1.08 -0.20
CA VAL A 31 6.19 0.30 0.43
C VAL A 31 6.73 -0.59 1.55
N ASN A 32 5.90 -0.84 2.54
CA ASN A 32 6.11 -1.87 3.56
C ASN A 32 4.76 -2.49 3.94
N PHE A 33 4.76 -3.82 4.13
CA PHE A 33 3.66 -4.55 4.76
C PHE A 33 4.15 -4.94 6.15
N PRO A 34 4.02 -4.06 7.14
CA PRO A 34 4.78 -4.16 8.39
C PRO A 34 4.46 -5.39 9.24
N PHE A 35 3.32 -6.02 9.01
CA PHE A 35 2.88 -7.18 9.79
C PHE A 35 2.81 -8.46 8.96
N SER A 36 3.21 -8.42 7.69
CA SER A 36 3.22 -9.60 6.85
C SER A 36 4.53 -10.38 7.01
N PRO A 37 4.49 -11.66 7.40
CA PRO A 37 5.70 -12.46 7.50
C PRO A 37 6.34 -12.77 6.14
N GLU A 38 5.61 -12.58 5.04
CA GLU A 38 6.11 -12.82 3.69
C GLU A 38 6.82 -11.60 3.09
N PHE A 39 6.72 -10.44 3.74
CA PHE A 39 7.38 -9.23 3.24
C PHE A 39 8.79 -9.11 3.84
N PRO A 40 9.81 -8.75 3.02
CA PRO A 40 11.20 -8.80 3.46
C PRO A 40 11.57 -7.84 4.61
N ALA A 41 10.85 -6.76 4.79
CA ALA A 41 11.13 -5.76 5.82
C ALA A 41 10.07 -5.74 6.92
N THR A 42 9.51 -6.88 7.26
CA THR A 42 8.47 -6.99 8.30
C THR A 42 9.00 -6.57 9.67
N THR A 43 8.10 -6.07 10.52
CA THR A 43 8.41 -5.73 11.91
C THR A 43 8.58 -6.95 12.81
N GLY A 44 8.17 -8.13 12.36
CA GLY A 44 8.12 -9.33 13.19
C GLY A 44 6.89 -9.42 14.09
N ILE A 45 6.04 -8.39 14.10
CA ILE A 45 4.78 -8.42 14.84
C ILE A 45 3.73 -9.09 13.94
N GLU A 46 3.09 -10.13 14.44
CA GLU A 46 2.05 -10.83 13.70
C GLU A 46 0.66 -10.39 14.17
N LEU A 47 -0.24 -10.24 13.21
CA LEU A 47 -1.64 -9.95 13.47
C LEU A 47 -2.39 -11.27 13.66
N GLU A 48 -3.27 -11.35 14.67
CA GLU A 48 -4.09 -12.52 14.91
C GLU A 48 -5.38 -12.51 14.09
N GLY A 49 -5.84 -11.33 13.70
CA GLY A 49 -7.08 -11.16 12.94
C GLY A 49 -6.92 -11.43 11.46
N GLY A 50 -8.05 -11.52 10.76
CA GLY A 50 -8.09 -11.72 9.32
C GLY A 50 -7.95 -10.41 8.56
N HIS A 51 -6.83 -9.72 8.72
CA HIS A 51 -6.53 -8.47 8.02
C HIS A 51 -5.02 -8.35 7.78
N ASN A 52 -4.67 -7.44 6.88
CA ASN A 52 -3.29 -7.11 6.56
C ASN A 52 -3.18 -5.58 6.45
N VAL A 53 -1.99 -5.06 6.54
CA VAL A 53 -1.75 -3.61 6.52
C VAL A 53 -0.63 -3.30 5.53
N VAL A 54 -0.81 -2.24 4.75
CA VAL A 54 0.23 -1.69 3.88
C VAL A 54 0.44 -0.22 4.19
N TYR A 55 1.69 0.20 4.19
CA TYR A 55 2.07 1.60 4.22
C TYR A 55 2.87 1.90 2.95
N PHE A 56 2.54 2.98 2.25
CA PHE A 56 3.31 3.37 1.09
C PHE A 56 3.40 4.89 0.91
N GLU A 57 4.42 5.29 0.17
CA GLU A 57 4.72 6.69 -0.13
C GLU A 57 4.93 6.88 -1.62
N LEU A 58 4.47 8.02 -2.12
CA LEU A 58 4.67 8.47 -3.49
C LEU A 58 5.28 9.86 -3.49
N ASP A 59 6.46 10.01 -4.09
CA ASP A 59 7.04 11.33 -4.30
C ASP A 59 6.28 12.09 -5.40
N PRO A 60 6.41 13.42 -5.46
CA PRO A 60 5.76 14.20 -6.51
C PRO A 60 6.05 13.65 -7.91
N GLY A 61 5.02 13.49 -8.72
CA GLY A 61 5.11 12.99 -10.09
C GLY A 61 5.23 11.48 -10.24
N THR A 62 5.26 10.73 -9.14
CA THR A 62 5.33 9.26 -9.18
C THR A 62 3.97 8.64 -8.98
N GLU A 63 3.87 7.35 -9.28
CA GLU A 63 2.62 6.61 -9.17
C GLU A 63 2.82 5.20 -8.58
N LEU A 64 1.77 4.67 -8.00
CA LEU A 64 1.56 3.26 -7.80
C LEU A 64 0.68 2.80 -8.94
N GLY A 65 1.26 2.04 -9.88
CA GLY A 65 0.61 1.66 -11.13
C GLY A 65 -0.63 0.78 -10.93
N THR A 66 -1.41 0.66 -11.98
CA THR A 66 -2.65 -0.12 -11.94
C THR A 66 -2.39 -1.56 -11.54
N HIS A 67 -3.14 -2.02 -10.55
CA HIS A 67 -3.05 -3.37 -10.00
C HIS A 67 -4.39 -3.79 -9.40
N THR A 68 -4.52 -5.07 -9.13
CA THR A 68 -5.63 -5.61 -8.36
C THR A 68 -5.09 -6.19 -7.06
N ASP A 69 -5.92 -6.16 -6.02
CA ASP A 69 -5.68 -6.86 -4.77
C ASP A 69 -6.80 -7.86 -4.53
N SER A 70 -6.47 -9.03 -4.00
CA SER A 70 -7.46 -10.07 -3.77
C SER A 70 -8.53 -9.71 -2.73
N PRO A 71 -8.21 -9.01 -1.61
CA PRO A 71 -9.24 -8.60 -0.67
C PRO A 71 -9.71 -7.16 -0.91
N GLU A 72 -10.75 -6.78 -0.19
CA GLU A 72 -11.14 -5.36 -0.07
C GLU A 72 -10.04 -4.59 0.66
N GLU A 73 -9.84 -3.34 0.25
CA GLU A 73 -8.89 -2.45 0.90
C GLU A 73 -9.57 -1.15 1.33
N LEU A 74 -9.30 -0.73 2.56
CA LEU A 74 -9.65 0.59 3.06
C LEU A 74 -8.37 1.43 3.12
N ILE A 75 -8.31 2.51 2.34
CA ILE A 75 -7.15 3.39 2.27
C ILE A 75 -7.42 4.69 3.00
N VAL A 76 -6.48 5.11 3.83
CA VAL A 76 -6.45 6.47 4.39
C VAL A 76 -5.25 7.23 3.84
N CYS A 77 -5.50 8.44 3.35
CA CYS A 77 -4.44 9.36 2.95
C CYS A 77 -3.96 10.13 4.18
N LEU A 78 -2.70 9.95 4.54
CA LEU A 78 -2.09 10.60 5.71
C LEU A 78 -1.43 11.92 5.35
N ALA A 79 -0.92 12.04 4.14
CA ALA A 79 -0.28 13.24 3.64
C ALA A 79 -0.45 13.29 2.12
N GLY A 80 -0.61 14.49 1.58
CA GLY A 80 -0.81 14.71 0.16
C GLY A 80 -1.93 15.72 -0.07
N SER A 81 -1.85 16.50 -1.14
CA SER A 81 -2.81 17.56 -1.46
C SER A 81 -3.56 17.34 -2.78
N ALA A 82 -3.00 16.55 -3.68
CA ALA A 82 -3.58 16.35 -5.00
C ALA A 82 -3.17 14.98 -5.56
N VAL A 83 -3.66 13.92 -4.91
CA VAL A 83 -3.37 12.55 -5.37
C VAL A 83 -4.51 12.09 -6.25
N GLU A 84 -4.20 11.79 -7.50
CA GLU A 84 -5.17 11.15 -8.40
C GLU A 84 -5.37 9.70 -7.99
N VAL A 85 -6.61 9.25 -8.00
CA VAL A 85 -7.00 7.87 -7.72
C VAL A 85 -7.91 7.38 -8.83
N TRP A 86 -7.66 6.20 -9.34
CA TRP A 86 -8.60 5.50 -10.21
C TRP A 86 -8.98 4.16 -9.60
N ILE A 87 -10.26 3.84 -9.63
CA ILE A 87 -10.83 2.59 -9.13
C ILE A 87 -11.81 2.13 -10.19
N GLY A 88 -11.43 1.10 -10.95
CA GLY A 88 -12.15 0.72 -12.15
C GLY A 88 -12.15 1.87 -13.15
N GLU A 89 -13.33 2.29 -13.58
CA GLU A 89 -13.47 3.43 -14.48
C GLU A 89 -13.66 4.77 -13.75
N ALA A 90 -13.85 4.73 -12.44
CA ALA A 90 -14.01 5.93 -11.65
C ALA A 90 -12.66 6.62 -11.43
N ARG A 91 -12.65 7.94 -11.50
CA ARG A 91 -11.46 8.76 -11.25
C ARG A 91 -11.81 9.91 -10.34
N GLY A 92 -10.84 10.27 -9.49
CA GLY A 92 -10.99 11.38 -8.58
C GLY A 92 -9.68 11.75 -7.96
N THR A 93 -9.72 12.63 -6.97
CA THR A 93 -8.56 13.02 -6.18
C THR A 93 -8.81 12.76 -4.72
N ILE A 94 -7.74 12.42 -4.01
CA ILE A 94 -7.76 12.22 -2.57
C ILE A 94 -6.65 13.07 -1.94
N ARG A 95 -6.87 13.52 -0.72
CA ARG A 95 -5.91 14.31 0.05
C ARG A 95 -5.89 13.90 1.50
N ALA A 96 -4.96 14.43 2.25
CA ALA A 96 -4.78 14.10 3.66
C ALA A 96 -6.08 14.19 4.45
N GLY A 97 -6.34 13.17 5.24
CA GLY A 97 -7.54 13.04 6.08
C GLY A 97 -8.72 12.38 5.39
N GLU A 98 -8.58 11.98 4.13
CA GLU A 98 -9.67 11.32 3.39
C GLU A 98 -9.46 9.81 3.34
N LEU A 99 -10.58 9.09 3.29
CA LEU A 99 -10.65 7.64 3.19
C LEU A 99 -11.27 7.24 1.85
N THR A 100 -10.80 6.13 1.30
CA THR A 100 -11.45 5.51 0.14
C THR A 100 -11.49 4.00 0.29
N VAL A 101 -12.47 3.37 -0.37
CA VAL A 101 -12.67 1.93 -0.34
C VAL A 101 -12.41 1.38 -1.74
N ILE A 102 -11.60 0.33 -1.80
CA ILE A 102 -11.29 -0.37 -3.04
C ILE A 102 -11.89 -1.77 -2.94
N PRO A 103 -12.88 -2.09 -3.78
CA PRO A 103 -13.46 -3.43 -3.78
C PRO A 103 -12.45 -4.50 -4.19
N PRO A 104 -12.66 -5.77 -3.78
CA PRO A 104 -11.80 -6.86 -4.19
C PRO A 104 -11.67 -6.96 -5.71
N MET A 105 -10.45 -7.18 -6.19
CA MET A 105 -10.14 -7.45 -7.60
C MET A 105 -10.48 -6.32 -8.58
N VAL A 106 -10.77 -5.12 -8.10
CA VAL A 106 -11.00 -3.97 -8.98
C VAL A 106 -9.68 -3.30 -9.29
N PRO A 107 -9.31 -3.14 -10.57
CA PRO A 107 -8.08 -2.45 -10.95
C PRO A 107 -8.07 -1.01 -10.44
N HIS A 108 -6.97 -0.62 -9.80
CA HIS A 108 -6.84 0.71 -9.21
C HIS A 108 -5.38 1.15 -9.15
N GLY A 109 -5.19 2.41 -8.91
CA GLY A 109 -3.88 2.99 -8.74
C GLY A 109 -3.94 4.43 -8.24
N PHE A 110 -2.77 4.99 -7.97
CA PHE A 110 -2.60 6.32 -7.40
C PHE A 110 -1.48 7.04 -8.13
N ARG A 111 -1.64 8.35 -8.34
CA ARG A 111 -0.59 9.21 -8.87
C ARG A 111 -0.51 10.48 -8.04
N ASN A 112 0.68 10.79 -7.55
CA ASN A 112 0.88 12.03 -6.79
C ASN A 112 1.12 13.22 -7.73
N GLY A 113 0.09 14.03 -7.92
CA GLY A 113 0.17 15.28 -8.68
C GLY A 113 0.48 16.49 -7.84
N GLY A 114 0.69 16.33 -6.53
CA GLY A 114 0.99 17.44 -5.62
C GLY A 114 2.48 17.70 -5.44
N PRO A 115 2.83 18.76 -4.71
CA PRO A 115 4.22 19.17 -4.51
C PRO A 115 4.92 18.49 -3.34
N GLU A 116 4.22 17.71 -2.54
CA GLU A 116 4.75 17.03 -1.36
C GLU A 116 4.65 15.53 -1.50
N THR A 117 5.43 14.78 -0.73
CA THR A 117 5.33 13.33 -0.68
C THR A 117 3.96 12.93 -0.14
N ALA A 118 3.25 12.09 -0.88
CA ALA A 118 1.99 11.53 -0.44
C ALA A 118 2.25 10.26 0.38
N ARG A 119 1.46 10.06 1.45
CA ARG A 119 1.60 8.95 2.38
C ARG A 119 0.26 8.29 2.62
N PHE A 120 0.23 6.97 2.59
CA PHE A 120 -1.00 6.20 2.68
C PHE A 120 -0.85 5.02 3.62
N LEU A 121 -1.96 4.70 4.29
CA LEU A 121 -2.08 3.50 5.09
C LEU A 121 -3.30 2.73 4.61
N GLY A 122 -3.10 1.47 4.23
CA GLY A 122 -4.16 0.60 3.72
C GLY A 122 -4.41 -0.58 4.64
N PHE A 123 -5.67 -0.95 4.75
CA PHE A 123 -6.13 -2.09 5.54
C PHE A 123 -6.86 -3.06 4.64
N PHE A 124 -6.34 -4.27 4.52
CA PHE A 124 -6.94 -5.34 3.73
C PHE A 124 -7.82 -6.23 4.60
N SER A 125 -8.92 -6.70 4.04
CA SER A 125 -9.90 -7.53 4.76
C SER A 125 -9.52 -9.01 4.86
N ASP A 126 -8.31 -9.38 4.47
CA ASP A 126 -7.81 -10.75 4.57
C ASP A 126 -6.36 -10.72 5.09
N ARG A 127 -5.94 -11.79 5.71
CA ARG A 127 -4.57 -11.98 6.21
C ARG A 127 -3.56 -12.02 5.08
N THR A 128 -3.93 -12.61 3.96
CA THR A 128 -3.09 -12.73 2.77
C THR A 128 -3.63 -11.84 1.66
N THR A 129 -2.75 -11.05 1.06
CA THR A 129 -3.07 -10.21 -0.09
C THR A 129 -2.29 -10.70 -1.29
N VAL A 130 -2.99 -10.97 -2.39
CA VAL A 130 -2.38 -11.24 -3.68
C VAL A 130 -2.57 -10.02 -4.55
N THR A 131 -1.47 -9.36 -4.88
CA THR A 131 -1.44 -8.14 -5.70
C THR A 131 -0.94 -8.49 -7.08
N GLU A 132 -1.68 -8.13 -8.11
CA GLU A 132 -1.31 -8.37 -9.50
C GLU A 132 -1.23 -7.06 -10.27
N PHE A 133 -0.04 -6.78 -10.81
CA PHE A 133 0.24 -5.64 -11.69
C PHE A 133 0.12 -6.05 -13.15
N GLU A 134 -0.06 -5.05 -14.03
CA GLU A 134 -0.12 -5.28 -15.48
C GLU A 134 1.23 -5.66 -16.08
N SER A 135 2.31 -5.29 -15.42
CA SER A 135 3.70 -5.56 -15.84
C SER A 135 4.56 -5.89 -14.64
N PRO A 136 5.70 -6.58 -14.84
CA PRO A 136 6.59 -6.91 -13.73
C PRO A 136 7.04 -5.68 -12.95
N VAL A 137 7.15 -5.85 -11.63
CA VAL A 137 7.61 -4.82 -10.69
C VAL A 137 9.05 -5.12 -10.33
N GLU A 138 9.93 -4.12 -10.49
CA GLU A 138 11.34 -4.23 -10.14
C GLU A 138 11.60 -3.76 -8.71
N PRO A 139 12.56 -4.32 -7.98
CA PRO A 139 13.58 -5.29 -8.45
C PRO A 139 13.15 -6.75 -8.43
N LEU A 140 11.91 -7.06 -8.06
CA LEU A 140 11.46 -8.45 -7.91
C LEU A 140 11.32 -9.19 -9.25
N GLY A 141 11.06 -8.45 -10.35
CA GLY A 141 10.92 -9.03 -11.67
C GLY A 141 9.65 -9.85 -11.86
N VAL A 142 8.65 -9.66 -11.03
CA VAL A 142 7.36 -10.37 -11.09
C VAL A 142 6.19 -9.39 -11.09
N ALA A 143 5.08 -9.80 -11.70
CA ALA A 143 3.85 -9.02 -11.72
C ALA A 143 2.90 -9.39 -10.58
N VAL A 144 3.07 -10.55 -9.98
CA VAL A 144 2.21 -11.05 -8.90
C VAL A 144 3.01 -11.12 -7.60
N LEU A 145 2.50 -10.46 -6.58
CA LEU A 145 3.09 -10.40 -5.24
C LEU A 145 2.13 -11.00 -4.23
N ARG A 146 2.68 -11.71 -3.26
CA ARG A 146 1.91 -12.27 -2.16
C ARG A 146 2.43 -11.73 -0.83
N THR A 147 1.57 -11.16 -0.04
CA THR A 147 1.94 -10.56 1.26
C THR A 147 1.00 -10.96 2.38
#